data_7111af3e68fc14f728bd01126404946a
#
_entry.id   7111af3e68fc14f728bd01126404946a
#
_cell.length_a   1.000
_cell.length_b   1.000
_cell.length_c   1.000
_cell.angle_alpha   90.00
_cell.angle_beta   90.00
_cell.angle_gamma   90.00
#
_symmetry.space_group_name_H-M   'P 1'
#
loop_
_entity.id
_entity.type
_entity.pdbx_description
1 polymer ?
#
loop_
_entity_poly.entity_id
_entity_poly.type
_entity_poly.pdbx_seq_one_letter_code
_entity_poly.pdbx_strand_id
1 'polypeptide(L)'
;MNKTELIEKVAFKTKSTKTSTARMLNAILGVVGDAIGNNEDVVLSDFGHFSKKHMPQRKCIHPVTGEHVVVPSHDKIAFKPSDNLCQYSRKYSNSGK
;
A
#
# COMPACT_ATOMS: atom_id res chain seq x y z
N MET A 1 5.41 -1.09 -12.73
CA MET A 1 6.48 -1.78 -11.94
C MET A 1 5.86 -2.85 -11.08
N ASN A 2 6.38 -4.05 -11.11
CA ASN A 2 5.94 -5.13 -10.24
C ASN A 2 7.01 -5.42 -9.17
N LYS A 3 6.75 -6.42 -8.34
CA LYS A 3 7.66 -6.76 -7.25
C LYS A 3 9.04 -7.20 -7.74
N THR A 4 9.08 -7.96 -8.83
CA THR A 4 10.33 -8.44 -9.40
C THR A 4 11.18 -7.28 -9.92
N GLU A 5 10.57 -6.35 -10.64
CA GLU A 5 11.27 -5.17 -11.13
C GLU A 5 11.75 -4.28 -9.98
N LEU A 6 10.94 -4.15 -8.94
CA LEU A 6 11.33 -3.39 -7.76
C LEU A 6 12.58 -3.99 -7.11
N ILE A 7 12.62 -5.31 -6.96
CA ILE A 7 13.77 -6.00 -6.38
C ILE A 7 15.02 -5.77 -7.23
N GLU A 8 14.90 -5.86 -8.55
CA GLU A 8 16.02 -5.64 -9.44
C GLU A 8 16.58 -4.23 -9.32
N LYS A 9 15.70 -3.24 -9.30
CA LYS A 9 16.12 -1.83 -9.20
C LYS A 9 16.74 -1.51 -7.84
N VAL A 10 16.18 -2.03 -6.76
CA VAL A 10 16.74 -1.82 -5.42
C VAL A 10 18.08 -2.52 -5.29
N ALA A 11 18.20 -3.75 -5.78
CA ALA A 11 19.45 -4.49 -5.74
C ALA A 11 20.55 -3.73 -6.48
N PHE A 12 20.25 -3.18 -7.63
CA PHE A 12 21.19 -2.37 -8.39
C PHE A 12 21.59 -1.11 -7.63
N LYS A 13 20.61 -0.41 -7.06
CA LYS A 13 20.84 0.84 -6.34
C LYS A 13 21.69 0.65 -5.09
N THR A 14 21.50 -0.46 -4.38
CA THR A 14 22.21 -0.75 -3.13
C THR A 14 23.44 -1.63 -3.34
N LYS A 15 23.71 -2.02 -4.57
CA LYS A 15 24.81 -2.93 -4.93
C LYS A 15 24.72 -4.25 -4.15
N SER A 16 23.50 -4.74 -3.99
CA SER A 16 23.20 -5.99 -3.30
C SER A 16 22.76 -7.05 -4.29
N THR A 17 22.74 -8.31 -3.84
CA THR A 17 22.21 -9.38 -4.66
C THR A 17 20.67 -9.32 -4.69
N LYS A 18 20.08 -9.86 -5.75
CA LYS A 18 18.61 -9.93 -5.84
C LYS A 18 18.03 -10.80 -4.72
N THR A 19 18.71 -11.87 -4.37
CA THR A 19 18.27 -12.77 -3.29
C THR A 19 18.21 -12.03 -1.95
N SER A 20 19.27 -11.30 -1.62
CA SER A 20 19.33 -10.52 -0.37
C SER A 20 18.25 -9.45 -0.36
N THR A 21 18.08 -8.75 -1.46
CA THR A 21 17.07 -7.70 -1.61
C THR A 21 15.67 -8.26 -1.46
N ALA A 22 15.39 -9.40 -2.07
CA ALA A 22 14.07 -10.04 -1.97
C ALA A 22 13.77 -10.46 -0.52
N ARG A 23 14.76 -10.97 0.20
CA ARG A 23 14.58 -11.33 1.61
C ARG A 23 14.24 -10.12 2.46
N MET A 24 14.95 -9.03 2.26
CA MET A 24 14.68 -7.79 2.99
C MET A 24 13.29 -7.23 2.67
N LEU A 25 12.94 -7.21 1.39
CA LEU A 25 11.64 -6.70 0.99
C LEU A 25 10.51 -7.53 1.58
N ASN A 26 10.62 -8.86 1.52
CA ASN A 26 9.61 -9.73 2.10
C ASN A 26 9.51 -9.55 3.61
N ALA A 27 10.63 -9.36 4.29
CA ALA A 27 10.63 -9.10 5.73
C ALA A 27 9.95 -7.78 6.06
N ILE A 28 10.23 -6.73 5.28
CA ILE A 28 9.59 -5.42 5.48
C ILE A 28 8.08 -5.53 5.28
N LEU A 29 7.65 -6.17 4.21
CA LEU A 29 6.23 -6.32 3.92
C LEU A 29 5.52 -7.16 4.99
N GLY A 30 6.19 -8.21 5.49
CA GLY A 30 5.65 -9.03 6.56
C GLY A 30 5.46 -8.28 7.86
N VAL A 31 6.45 -7.48 8.26
CA VAL A 31 6.38 -6.68 9.48
C VAL A 31 5.27 -5.63 9.36
N VAL A 32 5.19 -4.96 8.23
CA VAL A 32 4.13 -3.96 7.98
C VAL A 32 2.76 -4.62 8.04
N GLY A 33 2.61 -5.77 7.39
CA GLY A 33 1.34 -6.50 7.39
C GLY A 33 0.91 -6.94 8.79
N ASP A 34 1.85 -7.44 9.57
CA ASP A 34 1.58 -7.86 10.96
C ASP A 34 1.16 -6.66 11.82
N ALA A 35 1.84 -5.54 11.68
CA ALA A 35 1.50 -4.34 12.44
C ALA A 35 0.08 -3.88 12.12
N ILE A 36 -0.26 -3.79 10.85
CA ILE A 36 -1.60 -3.39 10.42
C ILE A 36 -2.64 -4.40 10.92
N GLY A 37 -2.33 -5.69 10.85
CA GLY A 37 -3.22 -6.74 11.35
C GLY A 37 -3.51 -6.61 12.85
N ASN A 38 -2.58 -6.06 13.61
CA ASN A 38 -2.73 -5.81 15.04
C ASN A 38 -3.30 -4.42 15.35
N ASN A 39 -3.88 -3.74 14.36
CA ASN A 39 -4.43 -2.39 14.49
C ASN A 39 -3.39 -1.34 14.84
N GLU A 40 -2.15 -1.59 14.48
CA GLU A 40 -1.07 -0.64 14.70
C GLU A 40 -0.84 0.15 13.41
N ASP A 41 -0.81 1.47 13.53
CA ASP A 41 -0.52 2.32 12.39
C ASP A 41 0.96 2.26 12.05
N VAL A 42 1.25 2.26 10.75
CA VAL A 42 2.63 2.28 10.26
C VAL A 42 2.88 3.61 9.58
N VAL A 43 3.75 4.42 10.18
CA VAL A 43 4.10 5.73 9.65
C VAL A 43 5.52 5.68 9.12
N LEU A 44 5.67 5.88 7.81
CA LEU A 44 6.96 5.94 7.16
C LEU A 44 7.23 7.39 6.77
N SER A 45 8.20 7.99 7.43
CA SER A 45 8.58 9.38 7.16
C SER A 45 8.90 9.54 5.68
N ASP A 46 8.44 10.61 5.07
CA ASP A 46 8.68 10.95 3.68
C ASP A 46 8.02 10.00 2.68
N PHE A 47 7.26 9.02 3.14
CA PHE A 47 6.56 8.09 2.25
C PHE A 47 5.06 8.12 2.46
N GLY A 48 4.59 7.71 3.63
CA GLY A 48 3.15 7.68 3.87
C GLY A 48 2.78 7.01 5.18
N HIS A 49 1.48 6.86 5.35
CA HIS A 49 0.88 6.33 6.57
C HIS A 49 -0.09 5.22 6.20
N PHE A 50 0.14 4.04 6.73
CA PHE A 50 -0.75 2.89 6.56
C PHE A 50 -1.58 2.70 7.84
N SER A 51 -2.87 2.52 7.68
CA SER A 51 -3.75 2.26 8.81
C SER A 51 -4.86 1.30 8.40
N LYS A 52 -5.48 0.70 9.41
CA LYS A 52 -6.60 -0.22 9.22
C LYS A 52 -7.88 0.52 9.57
N LYS A 53 -8.83 0.53 8.65
CA LYS A 53 -10.15 1.13 8.87
C LYS A 53 -11.20 0.06 8.92
N HIS A 54 -12.07 0.14 9.91
CA HIS A 54 -13.22 -0.73 9.99
C HIS A 54 -14.36 -0.12 9.18
N MET A 55 -14.85 -0.87 8.20
CA MET A 55 -15.97 -0.46 7.38
C MET A 55 -17.22 -1.15 7.91
N PRO A 56 -18.21 -0.39 8.39
CA PRO A 56 -19.42 -1.00 8.93
C PRO A 56 -20.27 -1.63 7.83
N GLN A 57 -21.14 -2.55 8.25
CA GLN A 57 -22.12 -3.14 7.35
C GLN A 57 -23.03 -2.04 6.80
N ARG A 58 -23.33 -2.12 5.52
CA ARG A 58 -24.22 -1.16 4.88
C ARG A 58 -25.09 -1.87 3.85
N LYS A 59 -26.23 -1.24 3.56
CA LYS A 59 -27.14 -1.72 2.52
C LYS A 59 -26.96 -0.87 1.28
N CYS A 60 -26.88 -1.54 0.16
CA CYS A 60 -26.77 -0.89 -1.16
C CYS A 60 -27.83 -1.43 -2.09
N ILE A 61 -28.15 -0.66 -3.12
CA ILE A 61 -29.06 -1.09 -4.17
C ILE A 61 -28.23 -1.40 -5.40
N HIS A 62 -28.41 -2.60 -5.93
CA HIS A 62 -27.68 -3.00 -7.13
C HIS A 62 -28.12 -2.10 -8.30
N PRO A 63 -27.18 -1.47 -9.01
CA PRO A 63 -27.51 -0.47 -10.03
C PRO A 63 -28.22 -1.05 -11.25
N VAL A 64 -28.06 -2.33 -11.53
CA VAL A 64 -28.65 -2.97 -12.70
C VAL A 64 -29.98 -3.64 -12.38
N THR A 65 -30.03 -4.42 -11.30
CA THR A 65 -31.21 -5.22 -10.96
C THR A 65 -32.14 -4.52 -9.97
N GLY A 66 -31.67 -3.49 -9.29
CA GLY A 66 -32.45 -2.82 -8.26
C GLY A 66 -32.59 -3.59 -6.96
N GLU A 67 -31.93 -4.73 -6.84
CA GLU A 67 -31.99 -5.55 -5.64
C GLU A 67 -31.24 -4.93 -4.48
N HIS A 68 -31.76 -5.15 -3.27
CA HIS A 68 -31.08 -4.71 -2.06
C HIS A 68 -29.95 -5.69 -1.75
N VAL A 69 -28.71 -5.16 -1.67
CA VAL A 69 -27.54 -5.95 -1.38
C VAL A 69 -26.97 -5.49 -0.05
N VAL A 70 -26.64 -6.44 0.82
CA VAL A 70 -26.01 -6.15 2.09
C VAL A 70 -24.52 -6.37 1.95
N VAL A 71 -23.74 -5.29 2.16
CA VAL A 71 -22.28 -5.38 2.19
C VAL A 71 -21.87 -5.63 3.64
N PRO A 72 -21.28 -6.79 3.94
CA PRO A 72 -20.91 -7.09 5.32
C PRO A 72 -19.81 -6.16 5.82
N SER A 73 -19.73 -6.02 7.14
CA SER A 73 -18.64 -5.26 7.74
C SER A 73 -17.30 -5.93 7.40
N HIS A 74 -16.30 -5.14 7.15
CA HIS A 74 -14.96 -5.62 6.82
C HIS A 74 -13.92 -4.58 7.18
N ASP A 75 -12.67 -5.02 7.25
CA ASP A 75 -11.56 -4.13 7.49
C ASP A 75 -10.91 -3.77 6.16
N LYS A 76 -10.50 -2.54 6.05
CA LYS A 76 -9.86 -2.02 4.86
C LYS A 76 -8.55 -1.34 5.24
N ILE A 77 -7.51 -1.60 4.47
CA ILE A 77 -6.23 -0.94 4.67
C ILE A 77 -6.26 0.38 3.91
N ALA A 78 -5.99 1.47 4.63
CA ALA A 78 -5.93 2.80 4.05
C ALA A 78 -4.49 3.26 3.99
N PHE A 79 -4.12 3.87 2.87
CA PHE A 79 -2.81 4.46 2.67
C PHE A 79 -2.98 5.95 2.40
N LYS A 80 -2.27 6.76 3.19
CA LYS A 80 -2.25 8.20 2.99
C LYS A 80 -0.82 8.61 2.67
N PRO A 81 -0.56 9.11 1.46
CA PRO A 81 0.81 9.53 1.10
C PRO A 81 1.23 10.75 1.89
N SER A 82 2.52 10.86 2.16
CA SER A 82 3.07 12.03 2.80
C SER A 82 3.19 13.18 1.81
N ASP A 83 3.29 14.40 2.31
CA ASP A 83 3.48 15.56 1.46
C ASP A 83 4.77 15.46 0.67
N ASN A 84 5.83 14.92 1.29
CA ASN A 84 7.10 14.74 0.61
C ASN A 84 7.00 13.77 -0.55
N LEU A 85 6.23 12.69 -0.38
CA LEU A 85 6.00 11.75 -1.48
C LEU A 85 5.22 12.41 -2.60
N CYS A 86 4.21 13.21 -2.28
CA CYS A 86 3.44 13.93 -3.28
C CYS A 86 4.31 14.92 -4.06
N GLN A 87 5.19 15.62 -3.39
CA GLN A 87 6.12 16.54 -4.05
C GLN A 87 7.11 15.80 -4.93
N TYR A 88 7.62 14.67 -4.46
CA TYR A 88 8.52 13.83 -5.23
C TYR A 88 7.85 13.31 -6.50
N SER A 89 6.63 12.84 -6.38
CA SER A 89 5.84 12.38 -7.52
C SER A 89 5.60 13.51 -8.52
N ARG A 90 5.30 14.71 -8.03
CA ARG A 90 5.07 15.88 -8.86
C ARG A 90 6.32 16.27 -9.66
N LYS A 91 7.48 16.15 -9.02
CA LYS A 91 8.76 16.47 -9.64
C LYS A 91 9.06 15.57 -10.85
N TYR A 92 8.65 14.30 -10.79
CA TYR A 92 8.94 13.33 -11.84
C TYR A 92 7.79 13.09 -12.81
N SER A 93 6.57 13.48 -12.45
CA SER A 93 5.40 13.19 -13.26
C SER A 93 5.37 13.95 -14.58
N ASN A 94 5.99 15.12 -14.62
CA ASN A 94 6.02 15.93 -15.85
C ASN A 94 6.76 15.27 -17.00
N SER A 95 7.72 14.43 -16.70
CA SER A 95 8.51 13.77 -17.73
C SER A 95 7.73 12.62 -18.37
N GLY A 96 6.71 12.12 -17.72
CA GLY A 96 5.94 10.99 -18.22
C GLY A 96 4.71 11.37 -18.99
N LYS A 97 4.49 12.64 -19.14
CA LYS A 97 3.30 13.13 -19.81
C LYS A 97 3.62 14.04 -20.95
#